data_3488e862f3cd752b5dbc3feb092a52f7
#
_entry.id   3488e862f3cd752b5dbc3feb092a52f7
#
_cell.length_a   1.000
_cell.length_b   1.000
_cell.length_c   1.000
_cell.angle_alpha   90.00
_cell.angle_beta   90.00
_cell.angle_gamma   90.00
#
_symmetry.space_group_name_H-M   'P 1'
#
loop_
_entity.id
_entity.type
_entity.pdbx_description
1 polymer ?
#
loop_
_entity_poly.entity_id
_entity_poly.type
_entity_poly.pdbx_seq_one_letter_code
_entity_poly.pdbx_strand_id
1 'polypeptide(L)'
;MVSKDMPRLIVNTSNLRSGGALQVASTFIEGLRSFSQNQYFVFLPLVLFKSIERSDFPDNFTFYLVDNPSIIPFFKKVSNQLSSLEERIKPNCVFSLFGPTYWNPKSYHVMGFANGLYVYDDLPYFR
;
A
#
# COMPACT_ATOMS: atom_id res chain seq x y z
N MET A 1 -5.95 1.23 -21.60
CA MET A 1 -5.29 0.04 -22.16
C MET A 1 -3.95 -0.21 -21.48
N VAL A 2 -3.70 -1.42 -21.01
CA VAL A 2 -2.47 -1.75 -20.30
C VAL A 2 -1.38 -2.13 -21.29
N SER A 3 -0.19 -1.54 -21.13
CA SER A 3 0.97 -1.80 -21.97
C SER A 3 2.12 -2.35 -21.12
N LYS A 4 2.98 -3.17 -21.73
CA LYS A 4 4.15 -3.74 -21.04
C LYS A 4 5.13 -2.66 -20.55
N ASP A 5 5.14 -1.51 -21.21
CA ASP A 5 6.08 -0.42 -20.90
C ASP A 5 5.55 0.52 -19.81
N MET A 6 4.31 0.34 -19.39
CA MET A 6 3.76 1.17 -18.31
C MET A 6 4.47 0.86 -17.00
N PRO A 7 4.90 1.91 -16.25
CA PRO A 7 5.46 1.69 -14.93
C PRO A 7 4.48 0.91 -14.04
N ARG A 8 5.02 0.01 -13.23
CA ARG A 8 4.24 -0.80 -12.31
C ARG A 8 4.50 -0.35 -10.89
N LEU A 9 3.44 0.06 -10.22
CA LEU A 9 3.51 0.53 -8.84
C LEU A 9 2.68 -0.37 -7.94
N ILE A 10 3.27 -0.81 -6.86
CA ILE A 10 2.52 -1.43 -5.77
C ILE A 10 2.11 -0.32 -4.81
N VAL A 11 0.82 -0.26 -4.52
CA VAL A 11 0.26 0.66 -3.51
C VAL A 11 -0.14 -0.20 -2.32
N ASN A 12 0.63 -0.10 -1.23
CA ASN A 12 0.45 -0.95 -0.07
C ASN A 12 -0.32 -0.23 1.03
N THR A 13 -1.51 -0.72 1.33
CA THR A 13 -2.33 -0.24 2.44
C THR A 13 -2.69 -1.38 3.40
N SER A 14 -2.05 -2.54 3.23
CA SER A 14 -2.43 -3.76 3.96
C SER A 14 -2.26 -3.65 5.48
N ASN A 15 -1.40 -2.76 5.96
CA ASN A 15 -1.14 -2.58 7.39
C ASN A 15 -2.11 -1.61 8.07
N LEU A 16 -3.04 -1.02 7.35
CA LEU A 16 -3.99 -0.07 7.92
C LEU A 16 -5.15 -0.80 8.58
N ARG A 17 -5.63 -0.29 9.69
CA ARG A 17 -6.63 -0.97 10.52
C ARG A 17 -7.92 -0.19 10.70
N SER A 18 -7.83 1.12 10.94
CA SER A 18 -9.01 1.91 11.30
C SER A 18 -8.73 3.41 11.21
N GLY A 19 -9.76 4.21 11.36
CA GLY A 19 -9.68 5.64 11.52
C GLY A 19 -9.38 6.41 10.25
N GLY A 20 -8.77 7.57 10.44
CA GLY A 20 -8.48 8.48 9.34
C GLY A 20 -7.54 7.91 8.29
N ALA A 21 -6.67 6.98 8.69
CA ALA A 21 -5.75 6.35 7.74
C ALA A 21 -6.49 5.59 6.64
N LEU A 22 -7.58 4.91 6.98
CA LEU A 22 -8.40 4.20 5.99
C LEU A 22 -9.06 5.17 5.02
N GLN A 23 -9.53 6.30 5.52
CA GLN A 23 -10.15 7.30 4.66
C GLN A 23 -9.14 7.97 3.74
N VAL A 24 -7.96 8.28 4.24
CA VAL A 24 -6.87 8.82 3.42
C VAL A 24 -6.48 7.82 2.33
N ALA A 25 -6.38 6.54 2.70
CA ALA A 25 -6.04 5.49 1.73
C ALA A 25 -7.09 5.39 0.63
N SER A 26 -8.36 5.38 0.99
CA SER A 26 -9.45 5.31 0.03
C SER A 26 -9.42 6.50 -0.93
N THR A 27 -9.24 7.70 -0.40
CA THR A 27 -9.16 8.94 -1.21
C THR A 27 -7.93 8.91 -2.12
N PHE A 28 -6.80 8.45 -1.61
CA PHE A 28 -5.56 8.35 -2.39
C PHE A 28 -5.74 7.38 -3.56
N ILE A 29 -6.29 6.20 -3.30
CA ILE A 29 -6.50 5.19 -4.33
C ILE A 29 -7.45 5.71 -5.40
N GLU A 30 -8.54 6.37 -5.01
CA GLU A 30 -9.45 6.99 -5.96
C GLU A 30 -8.75 8.05 -6.81
N GLY A 31 -7.88 8.85 -6.21
CA GLY A 31 -7.14 9.88 -6.93
C GLY A 31 -6.22 9.33 -8.00
N LEU A 32 -5.72 8.11 -7.82
CA LEU A 32 -4.83 7.48 -8.80
C LEU A 32 -5.54 7.18 -10.12
N ARG A 33 -6.87 7.17 -10.15
CA ARG A 33 -7.63 6.94 -11.38
C ARG A 33 -7.35 8.01 -12.44
N SER A 34 -6.91 9.19 -12.02
CA SER A 34 -6.54 10.27 -12.94
C SER A 34 -5.20 10.07 -13.64
N PHE A 35 -4.41 9.09 -13.19
CA PHE A 35 -3.06 8.85 -13.72
C PHE A 35 -3.03 7.53 -14.47
N SER A 36 -3.45 7.58 -15.73
CA SER A 36 -3.65 6.37 -16.55
C SER A 36 -2.37 5.82 -17.14
N GLN A 37 -1.22 6.47 -16.94
CA GLN A 37 0.05 6.05 -17.52
C GLN A 37 0.72 4.91 -16.75
N ASN A 38 0.20 4.56 -15.58
CA ASN A 38 0.80 3.57 -14.69
C ASN A 38 -0.11 2.36 -14.53
N GLN A 39 0.48 1.24 -14.16
CA GLN A 39 -0.25 0.08 -13.65
C GLN A 39 -0.17 0.09 -12.13
N TYR A 40 -1.31 -0.06 -11.48
CA TYR A 40 -1.41 -0.04 -10.02
C TYR A 40 -1.80 -1.42 -9.51
N PHE A 41 -0.99 -1.94 -8.61
CA PHE A 41 -1.23 -3.20 -7.90
C PHE A 41 -1.49 -2.83 -6.45
N VAL A 42 -2.75 -2.84 -6.06
CA VAL A 42 -3.20 -2.25 -4.79
C VAL A 42 -3.42 -3.37 -3.77
N PHE A 43 -2.69 -3.31 -2.68
CA PHE A 43 -2.81 -4.27 -1.57
C PHE A 43 -3.74 -3.68 -0.53
N LEU A 44 -4.85 -4.36 -0.28
CA LEU A 44 -5.92 -3.87 0.58
C LEU A 44 -6.11 -4.79 1.79
N PRO A 45 -6.28 -4.24 2.99
CA PRO A 45 -6.82 -5.02 4.11
C PRO A 45 -8.30 -5.30 3.86
N LEU A 46 -8.85 -6.25 4.60
CA LEU A 46 -10.24 -6.67 4.39
C LEU A 46 -11.23 -5.51 4.47
N VAL A 47 -11.02 -4.60 5.40
CA VAL A 47 -11.94 -3.47 5.60
C VAL A 47 -12.03 -2.58 4.35
N LEU A 48 -10.91 -2.32 3.70
CA LEU A 48 -10.90 -1.54 2.45
C LEU A 48 -11.37 -2.37 1.27
N PHE A 49 -11.00 -3.65 1.23
CA PHE A 49 -11.41 -4.56 0.17
C PHE A 49 -12.93 -4.64 0.07
N LYS A 50 -13.61 -4.60 1.22
CA LYS A 50 -15.08 -4.62 1.25
C LYS A 50 -15.71 -3.27 0.90
N SER A 51 -15.04 -2.16 1.19
CA SER A 51 -15.63 -0.82 1.04
C SER A 51 -15.37 -0.19 -0.32
N ILE A 52 -14.30 -0.58 -1.01
CA ILE A 52 -13.97 -0.03 -2.32
C ILE A 52 -14.71 -0.80 -3.40
N GLU A 53 -15.43 -0.08 -4.28
CA GLU A 53 -16.09 -0.69 -5.43
C GLU A 53 -15.08 -0.87 -6.56
N ARG A 54 -14.44 -2.04 -6.56
CA ARG A 54 -13.34 -2.32 -7.48
C ARG A 54 -13.75 -2.32 -8.95
N SER A 55 -14.99 -2.66 -9.22
CA SER A 55 -15.51 -2.69 -10.59
C SER A 55 -15.59 -1.31 -11.25
N ASP A 56 -15.55 -0.23 -10.44
CA ASP A 56 -15.56 1.13 -10.95
C ASP A 56 -14.18 1.60 -11.44
N PHE A 57 -13.14 0.82 -11.20
CA PHE A 57 -11.78 1.21 -11.54
C PHE A 57 -11.41 0.72 -12.94
N PRO A 58 -10.55 1.48 -13.65
CA PRO A 58 -10.11 1.08 -14.98
C PRO A 58 -9.19 -0.14 -14.93
N ASP A 59 -8.89 -0.70 -16.11
CA ASP A 59 -8.17 -1.96 -16.24
C ASP A 59 -6.68 -1.90 -15.84
N ASN A 60 -6.14 -0.71 -15.62
CA ASN A 60 -4.77 -0.56 -15.12
C ASN A 60 -4.65 -0.75 -13.60
N PHE A 61 -5.75 -1.08 -12.92
CA PHE A 61 -5.76 -1.40 -11.49
C PHE A 61 -5.97 -2.90 -11.29
N THR A 62 -5.17 -3.47 -10.40
CA THR A 62 -5.35 -4.84 -9.90
C THR A 62 -5.35 -4.80 -8.39
N PHE A 63 -6.36 -5.40 -7.77
CA PHE A 63 -6.54 -5.35 -6.32
C PHE A 63 -6.27 -6.71 -5.70
N TYR A 64 -5.55 -6.70 -4.58
CA TYR A 64 -5.22 -7.91 -3.83
C TYR A 64 -5.69 -7.76 -2.40
N LEU A 65 -6.41 -8.75 -1.91
CA LEU A 65 -6.74 -8.85 -0.49
C LEU A 65 -5.53 -9.42 0.25
N VAL A 66 -5.01 -8.68 1.20
CA VAL A 66 -3.84 -9.08 1.98
C VAL A 66 -4.19 -8.97 3.46
N ASP A 67 -3.87 -10.00 4.23
CA ASP A 67 -4.06 -9.97 5.68
C ASP A 67 -3.18 -8.88 6.29
N ASN A 68 -3.64 -8.30 7.40
CA ASN A 68 -2.93 -7.20 8.04
C ASN A 68 -1.68 -7.74 8.76
N PRO A 69 -0.46 -7.31 8.34
CA PRO A 69 0.77 -7.82 8.95
C PRO A 69 1.01 -7.32 10.37
N SER A 70 0.30 -6.29 10.82
CA SER A 70 0.46 -5.77 12.18
C SER A 70 -0.19 -6.66 13.22
N ILE A 71 -0.95 -7.68 12.81
CA ILE A 71 -1.63 -8.60 13.74
C ILE A 71 -0.74 -9.82 13.98
N ILE A 72 -0.25 -9.96 15.21
CA ILE A 72 0.52 -11.13 15.64
C ILE A 72 -0.44 -12.32 15.79
N PRO A 73 -0.10 -13.54 15.28
CA PRO A 73 1.19 -14.00 14.76
C PRO A 73 1.36 -13.96 13.24
N PHE A 74 0.55 -13.18 12.54
CA PHE A 74 0.46 -13.26 11.08
C PHE A 74 1.57 -12.51 10.34
N PHE A 75 2.40 -11.72 11.03
CA PHE A 75 3.34 -10.82 10.34
C PHE A 75 4.31 -11.55 9.42
N LYS A 76 4.84 -12.72 9.80
CA LYS A 76 5.75 -13.48 8.96
C LYS A 76 5.06 -14.05 7.72
N LYS A 77 3.87 -14.59 7.92
CA LYS A 77 3.09 -15.16 6.83
C LYS A 77 2.74 -14.07 5.80
N VAL A 78 2.31 -12.91 6.29
CA VAL A 78 1.94 -11.81 5.41
C VAL A 78 3.15 -11.21 4.73
N SER A 79 4.27 -11.06 5.44
CA SER A 79 5.51 -10.58 4.84
C SER A 79 5.95 -11.49 3.69
N ASN A 80 5.85 -12.81 3.87
CA ASN A 80 6.17 -13.77 2.81
C ASN A 80 5.20 -13.66 1.64
N GLN A 81 3.92 -13.45 1.90
CA GLN A 81 2.91 -13.23 0.87
C GLN A 81 3.21 -11.98 0.06
N LEU A 82 3.54 -10.88 0.73
CA LEU A 82 3.87 -9.62 0.07
C LEU A 82 5.12 -9.76 -0.79
N SER A 83 6.14 -10.46 -0.29
CA SER A 83 7.37 -10.70 -1.05
C SER A 83 7.12 -11.56 -2.29
N SER A 84 6.26 -12.56 -2.18
CA SER A 84 5.87 -13.39 -3.33
C SER A 84 5.12 -12.59 -4.38
N LEU A 85 4.21 -11.72 -3.94
CA LEU A 85 3.49 -10.83 -4.84
C LEU A 85 4.44 -9.87 -5.54
N GLU A 86 5.39 -9.30 -4.80
CA GLU A 86 6.38 -8.41 -5.39
C GLU A 86 7.19 -9.12 -6.48
N GLU A 87 7.61 -10.35 -6.24
CA GLU A 87 8.36 -11.12 -7.23
C GLU A 87 7.57 -11.34 -8.51
N ARG A 88 6.28 -11.61 -8.38
CA ARG A 88 5.42 -11.85 -9.54
C ARG A 88 5.10 -10.56 -10.29
N ILE A 89 4.87 -9.48 -9.56
CA ILE A 89 4.49 -8.19 -10.15
C ILE A 89 5.69 -7.50 -10.78
N LYS A 90 6.86 -7.62 -10.17
CA LYS A 90 8.09 -6.93 -10.58
C LYS A 90 7.86 -5.42 -10.73
N PRO A 91 7.52 -4.75 -9.63
CA PRO A 91 7.20 -3.33 -9.68
C PRO A 91 8.44 -2.46 -9.88
N ASN A 92 8.23 -1.28 -10.41
CA ASN A 92 9.27 -0.24 -10.44
C ASN A 92 9.40 0.46 -9.10
N CYS A 93 8.32 0.50 -8.34
CA CYS A 93 8.29 1.17 -7.04
C CYS A 93 7.18 0.58 -6.18
N VAL A 94 7.43 0.51 -4.87
CA VAL A 94 6.43 0.18 -3.87
C VAL A 94 6.14 1.44 -3.05
N PHE A 95 4.90 1.85 -3.01
CA PHE A 95 4.46 2.96 -2.18
C PHE A 95 3.61 2.41 -1.05
N SER A 96 4.12 2.49 0.18
CA SER A 96 3.35 2.18 1.38
C SER A 96 2.81 3.48 1.97
N LEU A 97 1.50 3.59 2.05
CA LEU A 97 0.86 4.86 2.39
C LEU A 97 1.27 5.33 3.79
N PHE A 98 1.31 4.40 4.75
CA PHE A 98 1.76 4.69 6.10
C PHE A 98 2.60 3.54 6.64
N GLY A 99 3.69 3.87 7.35
CA GLY A 99 4.47 2.90 8.09
C GLY A 99 3.95 2.73 9.52
N PRO A 100 4.44 1.71 10.21
CA PRO A 100 5.35 0.65 9.78
C PRO A 100 4.63 -0.40 8.93
N THR A 101 5.33 -0.98 7.95
CA THR A 101 4.72 -1.90 7.01
C THR A 101 4.94 -3.37 7.36
N TYR A 102 5.87 -3.65 8.26
CA TYR A 102 6.25 -5.01 8.66
C TYR A 102 6.72 -5.86 7.48
N TRP A 103 7.22 -5.21 6.44
CA TRP A 103 7.67 -5.83 5.20
C TRP A 103 8.80 -5.00 4.59
N ASN A 104 9.80 -5.67 4.05
CA ASN A 104 10.95 -5.05 3.39
C ASN A 104 10.93 -5.39 1.91
N PRO A 105 10.34 -4.57 1.05
CA PRO A 105 10.39 -4.83 -0.39
C PRO A 105 11.80 -4.68 -0.94
N LYS A 106 12.08 -5.42 -2.01
CA LYS A 106 13.36 -5.34 -2.72
C LYS A 106 13.41 -4.17 -3.69
N SER A 107 12.25 -3.71 -4.14
CA SER A 107 12.13 -2.59 -5.07
C SER A 107 12.28 -1.26 -4.34
N TYR A 108 12.38 -0.18 -5.07
CA TYR A 108 12.30 1.15 -4.47
C TYR A 108 11.06 1.25 -3.61
N HIS A 109 11.24 1.71 -2.37
CA HIS A 109 10.15 1.77 -1.40
C HIS A 109 10.02 3.20 -0.88
N VAL A 110 8.87 3.79 -1.13
CA VAL A 110 8.49 5.09 -0.58
C VAL A 110 7.43 4.86 0.47
N MET A 111 7.63 5.43 1.65
CA MET A 111 6.74 5.20 2.78
C MET A 111 6.33 6.54 3.38
N GLY A 112 5.03 6.73 3.56
CA GLY A 112 4.49 7.90 4.24
C GLY A 112 4.53 7.74 5.75
N PHE A 113 4.52 8.87 6.45
CA PHE A 113 4.47 8.90 7.90
C PHE A 113 3.32 9.80 8.34
N ALA A 114 2.47 9.25 9.21
CA ALA A 114 1.37 10.02 9.81
C ALA A 114 1.71 10.50 11.22
N ASN A 115 2.75 9.93 11.84
CA ASN A 115 3.12 10.26 13.22
C ASN A 115 4.23 11.32 13.23
N GLY A 116 3.88 12.54 13.63
CA GLY A 116 4.80 13.67 13.69
C GLY A 116 5.98 13.45 14.63
N LEU A 117 5.88 12.51 15.55
CA LEU A 117 6.99 12.20 16.48
C LEU A 117 8.23 11.68 15.74
N TYR A 118 8.05 11.12 14.55
CA TYR A 118 9.18 10.65 13.75
C TYR A 118 9.81 11.75 12.90
N VAL A 119 9.18 12.92 12.82
CA VAL A 119 9.62 13.99 11.92
C VAL A 119 10.26 15.15 12.70
N TYR A 120 9.76 15.43 13.89
CA TYR A 120 10.19 16.59 14.69
C TYR A 120 11.06 16.12 15.85
N ASP A 121 12.37 16.36 15.76
CA ASP A 121 13.33 15.97 16.79
C ASP A 121 13.39 16.95 17.97
N ASP A 122 12.75 18.10 17.85
CA ASP A 122 12.68 19.10 18.91
C ASP A 122 11.53 18.85 19.89
N LEU A 123 10.74 17.81 19.67
CA LEU A 123 9.66 17.47 20.59
C LEU A 123 10.20 16.86 21.88
N PRO A 124 9.55 17.14 23.04
CA PRO A 124 10.04 16.66 24.33
C PRO A 124 10.24 15.16 24.44
N TYR A 125 9.49 14.40 23.63
CA TYR A 125 9.54 12.93 23.66
C TYR A 125 10.87 12.36 23.19
N PHE A 126 11.70 13.15 22.53
CA PHE A 126 12.98 12.71 21.97
C PHE A 126 14.19 13.27 22.72
N ARG A 127 13.98 13.88 23.87
CA ARG A 127 15.06 14.49 24.65
C ARG A 127 15.46 13.66 25.86
#